data_2082d1915b9a60ff4b2d2d0272fb736e
#
_entry.id   2082d1915b9a60ff4b2d2d0272fb736e
#
_cell.length_a   1.000
_cell.length_b   1.000
_cell.length_c   1.000
_cell.angle_alpha   90.00
_cell.angle_beta   90.00
_cell.angle_gamma   90.00
#
_symmetry.space_group_name_H-M   'P 1'
#
loop_
_entity.id
_entity.type
_entity.pdbx_description
1 polymer ?
#
loop_
_entity_poly.entity_id
_entity_poly.type
_entity_poly.pdbx_seq_one_letter_code
_entity_poly.pdbx_strand_id
1 'polypeptide(L)'
;MYHNIMVAFDGSEPSKTALVHAAKLARALGASLRVAYVEVDPALYFPLMAAALPSVAEVRNVQSAETLAVREAALNLLAREGVAAGFLALPLVDSHMHIADRLLSEAKRVGADLVVTGTHGRRGLARLTLGSEANRVLQHADLPVLVVKSACP
;
A
#
# COMPACT_ATOMS: atom_id res chain seq x y z
N MET A 1 8.73 -2.81 -21.66
CA MET A 1 9.23 -2.05 -20.50
C MET A 1 8.02 -1.60 -19.73
N TYR A 2 8.09 -1.40 -18.42
CA TYR A 2 6.92 -1.03 -17.62
C TYR A 2 6.40 0.37 -17.96
N HIS A 3 5.07 0.50 -18.07
CA HIS A 3 4.37 1.75 -18.40
C HIS A 3 3.43 2.22 -17.29
N ASN A 4 2.91 1.28 -16.51
CA ASN A 4 1.94 1.54 -15.43
C ASN A 4 2.39 0.84 -14.15
N ILE A 5 3.08 1.56 -13.30
CA ILE A 5 3.60 1.05 -12.03
C ILE A 5 2.60 1.34 -10.92
N MET A 6 2.28 0.34 -10.11
CA MET A 6 1.52 0.52 -8.88
C MET A 6 2.39 0.15 -7.68
N VAL A 7 2.43 1.01 -6.67
CA VAL A 7 3.16 0.76 -5.42
C VAL A 7 2.20 0.67 -4.25
N ALA A 8 2.36 -0.40 -3.45
CA ALA A 8 1.66 -0.56 -2.18
C ALA A 8 2.32 0.31 -1.11
N PHE A 9 1.52 1.16 -0.47
CA PHE A 9 2.01 2.11 0.53
C PHE A 9 1.10 2.16 1.75
N ASP A 10 1.66 1.94 2.92
CA ASP A 10 0.96 1.99 4.21
C ASP A 10 1.59 2.95 5.23
N GLY A 11 2.61 3.72 4.80
CA GLY A 11 3.34 4.66 5.65
C GLY A 11 4.45 4.04 6.50
N SER A 12 4.62 2.71 6.47
CA SER A 12 5.76 2.04 7.14
C SER A 12 7.08 2.35 6.45
N GLU A 13 8.22 2.19 7.15
CA GLU A 13 9.54 2.43 6.58
C GLU A 13 9.83 1.55 5.33
N PRO A 14 9.48 0.24 5.31
CA PRO A 14 9.63 -0.54 4.09
C PRO A 14 8.78 -0.02 2.92
N SER A 15 7.55 0.44 3.17
CA SER A 15 6.71 1.01 2.12
C SER A 15 7.20 2.37 1.62
N LYS A 16 7.79 3.20 2.51
CA LYS A 16 8.45 4.45 2.11
C LYS A 16 9.63 4.18 1.18
N THR A 17 10.47 3.19 1.53
CA THR A 17 11.59 2.77 0.69
C THR A 17 11.09 2.26 -0.67
N ALA A 18 10.03 1.44 -0.68
CA ALA A 18 9.41 0.94 -1.90
C ALA A 18 8.87 2.09 -2.78
N LEU A 19 8.22 3.09 -2.18
CA LEU A 19 7.70 4.26 -2.89
C LEU A 19 8.81 5.07 -3.56
N VAL A 20 9.91 5.31 -2.86
CA VAL A 20 11.08 6.02 -3.44
C VAL A 20 11.68 5.24 -4.61
N HIS A 21 11.81 3.91 -4.50
CA HIS A 21 12.29 3.07 -5.60
C HIS A 21 11.32 3.10 -6.79
N ALA A 22 10.02 2.97 -6.54
CA ALA A 22 8.99 3.04 -7.57
C ALA A 22 9.00 4.40 -8.30
N ALA A 23 9.17 5.51 -7.55
CA ALA A 23 9.26 6.84 -8.13
C ALA A 23 10.49 7.01 -9.03
N LYS A 24 11.66 6.57 -8.58
CA LYS A 24 12.89 6.58 -9.39
C LYS A 24 12.76 5.73 -10.65
N LEU A 25 12.15 4.55 -10.53
CA LEU A 25 11.92 3.65 -11.65
C LEU A 25 10.92 4.26 -12.64
N ALA A 26 9.80 4.79 -12.17
CA ALA A 26 8.81 5.46 -13.01
C ALA A 26 9.42 6.62 -13.80
N ARG A 27 10.23 7.46 -13.14
CA ARG A 27 10.93 8.57 -13.79
C ARG A 27 11.92 8.07 -14.86
N ALA A 28 12.70 7.04 -14.55
CA ALA A 28 13.69 6.49 -15.50
C ALA A 28 13.05 5.85 -16.74
N LEU A 29 11.85 5.29 -16.59
CA LEU A 29 11.13 4.60 -17.67
C LEU A 29 10.10 5.50 -18.39
N GLY A 30 9.82 6.68 -17.88
CA GLY A 30 8.70 7.52 -18.36
C GLY A 30 7.34 6.84 -18.06
N ALA A 31 7.26 6.01 -17.01
CA ALA A 31 6.07 5.28 -16.65
C ALA A 31 5.14 6.10 -15.75
N SER A 32 3.84 5.84 -15.81
CA SER A 32 2.88 6.37 -14.84
C SER A 32 3.02 5.64 -13.51
N LEU A 33 2.87 6.37 -12.39
CA LEU A 33 2.93 5.82 -11.06
C LEU A 33 1.59 6.01 -10.33
N ARG A 34 1.12 4.97 -9.65
CA ARG A 34 -0.03 5.01 -8.75
C ARG A 34 0.36 4.47 -7.39
N VAL A 35 0.03 5.22 -6.35
CA VAL A 35 0.21 4.82 -4.96
C VAL A 35 -1.11 4.21 -4.49
N ALA A 36 -1.09 2.98 -4.02
CA ALA A 36 -2.26 2.26 -3.51
C ALA A 36 -2.14 2.08 -2.00
N TYR A 37 -3.12 2.57 -1.27
CA TYR A 37 -3.31 2.37 0.16
C TYR A 37 -4.59 1.59 0.41
N VAL A 38 -4.49 0.42 1.06
CA VAL A 38 -5.66 -0.38 1.42
C VAL A 38 -6.15 0.08 2.79
N GLU A 39 -7.36 0.61 2.82
CA GLU A 39 -8.05 1.06 4.02
C GLU A 39 -8.68 -0.15 4.72
N VAL A 40 -8.15 -0.49 5.89
CA VAL A 40 -8.66 -1.59 6.71
C VAL A 40 -9.60 -1.00 7.76
N ASP A 41 -10.88 -1.34 7.70
CA ASP A 41 -11.83 -0.98 8.74
C ASP A 41 -11.58 -1.84 10.00
N PRO A 42 -11.18 -1.25 11.12
CA PRO A 42 -10.98 -1.99 12.36
C PRO A 42 -12.22 -2.76 12.83
N ALA A 43 -13.42 -2.25 12.52
CA ALA A 43 -14.68 -2.88 12.89
C ALA A 43 -14.88 -4.25 12.20
N LEU A 44 -14.30 -4.46 11.03
CA LEU A 44 -14.36 -5.75 10.34
C LEU A 44 -13.52 -6.84 11.03
N TYR A 45 -12.41 -6.44 11.69
CA TYR A 45 -11.47 -7.38 12.30
C TYR A 45 -11.66 -7.54 13.81
N PHE A 46 -12.24 -6.52 14.45
CA PHE A 46 -12.43 -6.48 15.90
C PHE A 46 -13.87 -6.03 16.25
N PRO A 47 -14.90 -6.84 15.94
CA PRO A 47 -16.31 -6.45 16.19
C PRO A 47 -16.58 -6.10 17.65
N LEU A 48 -15.89 -6.75 18.60
CA LEU A 48 -16.03 -6.46 20.03
C LEU A 48 -15.45 -5.08 20.39
N MET A 49 -14.36 -4.66 19.76
CA MET A 49 -13.81 -3.31 19.93
C MET A 49 -14.67 -2.26 19.23
N ALA A 50 -15.26 -2.60 18.09
CA ALA A 50 -16.20 -1.72 17.39
C ALA A 50 -17.46 -1.44 18.24
N ALA A 51 -17.93 -2.43 18.99
CA ALA A 51 -19.05 -2.27 19.93
C ALA A 51 -18.72 -1.37 21.14
N ALA A 52 -17.44 -1.19 21.46
CA ALA A 52 -16.95 -0.32 22.53
C ALA A 52 -16.65 1.11 22.07
N LEU A 53 -16.70 1.38 20.76
CA LEU A 53 -16.49 2.72 20.21
C LEU A 53 -17.80 3.53 20.24
N PRO A 54 -17.75 4.83 20.61
CA PRO A 54 -18.94 5.63 20.91
C PRO A 54 -19.86 5.87 19.71
N SER A 55 -19.37 5.83 18.48
CA SER A 55 -20.21 5.91 17.28
C SER A 55 -19.50 5.47 15.99
N VAL A 56 -20.28 5.02 14.99
CA VAL A 56 -19.81 4.74 13.63
C VAL A 56 -19.19 5.98 12.97
N ALA A 57 -19.67 7.17 13.33
CA ALA A 57 -19.15 8.43 12.82
C ALA A 57 -17.70 8.69 13.30
N GLU A 58 -17.38 8.38 14.55
CA GLU A 58 -16.03 8.54 15.09
C GLU A 58 -15.04 7.57 14.45
N VAL A 59 -15.44 6.32 14.21
CA VAL A 59 -14.62 5.34 13.47
C VAL A 59 -14.29 5.85 12.07
N ARG A 60 -15.29 6.37 11.35
CA ARG A 60 -15.09 6.94 10.01
C ARG A 60 -14.18 8.17 10.03
N ASN A 61 -14.30 9.03 11.04
CA ASN A 61 -13.46 10.21 11.17
C ASN A 61 -11.98 9.83 11.41
N VAL A 62 -11.73 8.86 12.28
CA VAL A 62 -10.37 8.34 12.52
C VAL A 62 -9.78 7.71 11.26
N GLN A 63 -10.54 6.89 10.55
CA GLN A 63 -10.13 6.26 9.31
C GLN A 63 -9.84 7.29 8.21
N SER A 64 -10.68 8.31 8.07
CA SER A 64 -10.45 9.40 7.12
C SER A 64 -9.19 10.20 7.46
N ALA A 65 -8.94 10.47 8.74
CA ALA A 65 -7.74 11.17 9.18
C ALA A 65 -6.46 10.34 8.92
N GLU A 66 -6.51 9.03 9.13
CA GLU A 66 -5.41 8.12 8.82
C GLU A 66 -5.10 8.08 7.33
N THR A 67 -6.12 7.94 6.48
CA THR A 67 -5.96 7.96 5.02
C THR A 67 -5.36 9.27 4.52
N LEU A 68 -5.80 10.40 5.08
CA LEU A 68 -5.23 11.71 4.77
C LEU A 68 -3.76 11.81 5.16
N ALA A 69 -3.38 11.33 6.34
CA ALA A 69 -1.99 11.33 6.81
C ALA A 69 -1.09 10.44 5.93
N VAL A 70 -1.56 9.25 5.56
CA VAL A 70 -0.84 8.33 4.66
C VAL A 70 -0.68 8.95 3.28
N ARG A 71 -1.72 9.57 2.75
CA ARG A 71 -1.69 10.28 1.47
C ARG A 71 -0.69 11.43 1.49
N GLU A 72 -0.71 12.26 2.53
CA GLU A 72 0.21 13.39 2.68
C GLU A 72 1.66 12.91 2.77
N ALA A 73 1.93 11.86 3.53
CA ALA A 73 3.26 11.25 3.62
C ALA A 73 3.75 10.75 2.25
N ALA A 74 2.88 10.11 1.46
CA ALA A 74 3.21 9.66 0.12
C ALA A 74 3.52 10.84 -0.82
N LEU A 75 2.66 11.86 -0.83
CA LEU A 75 2.83 13.03 -1.70
C LEU A 75 4.10 13.81 -1.37
N ASN A 76 4.45 13.95 -0.09
CA ASN A 76 5.68 14.60 0.35
C ASN A 76 6.94 13.84 -0.14
N LEU A 77 6.93 12.51 -0.10
CA LEU A 77 8.03 11.70 -0.66
C LEU A 77 8.14 11.86 -2.17
N LEU A 78 7.01 11.80 -2.88
CA LEU A 78 6.97 11.95 -4.34
C LEU A 78 7.46 13.33 -4.79
N ALA A 79 7.07 14.38 -4.07
CA ALA A 79 7.53 15.75 -4.34
C ALA A 79 9.06 15.88 -4.23
N ARG A 80 9.68 15.22 -3.23
CA ARG A 80 11.14 15.18 -3.09
C ARG A 80 11.83 14.45 -4.24
N GLU A 81 11.19 13.44 -4.81
CA GLU A 81 11.70 12.70 -5.96
C GLU A 81 11.36 13.38 -7.31
N GLY A 82 10.57 14.45 -7.29
CA GLY A 82 10.13 15.17 -8.51
C GLY A 82 9.20 14.34 -9.39
N VAL A 83 8.39 13.45 -8.81
CA VAL A 83 7.48 12.54 -9.52
C VAL A 83 6.04 12.83 -9.13
N ALA A 84 5.17 12.99 -10.12
CA ALA A 84 3.73 13.03 -9.90
C ALA A 84 3.15 11.61 -9.93
N ALA A 85 2.24 11.31 -9.01
CA ALA A 85 1.54 10.03 -8.97
C ALA A 85 0.09 10.19 -8.53
N GLY A 86 -0.78 9.30 -9.02
CA GLY A 86 -2.14 9.15 -8.51
C GLY A 86 -2.14 8.44 -7.16
N PHE A 87 -2.99 8.86 -6.22
CA PHE A 87 -3.22 8.17 -4.96
C PHE A 87 -4.57 7.47 -4.96
N LEU A 88 -4.58 6.19 -4.65
CA LEU A 88 -5.75 5.34 -4.60
C LEU A 88 -5.97 4.86 -3.17
N ALA A 89 -7.04 5.32 -2.53
CA ALA A 89 -7.53 4.76 -1.28
C ALA A 89 -8.47 3.59 -1.62
N LEU A 90 -8.15 2.40 -1.15
CA LEU A 90 -8.82 1.15 -1.50
C LEU A 90 -9.52 0.58 -0.27
N PRO A 91 -10.82 0.80 -0.09
CA PRO A 91 -11.51 0.23 1.06
C PRO A 91 -11.50 -1.30 0.99
N LEU A 92 -11.20 -1.93 2.13
CA LEU A 92 -11.34 -3.36 2.33
C LEU A 92 -12.72 -3.61 2.93
N VAL A 93 -13.63 -4.09 2.09
CA VAL A 93 -15.06 -4.20 2.44
C VAL A 93 -15.46 -5.56 3.00
N ASP A 94 -14.55 -6.52 3.01
CA ASP A 94 -14.78 -7.88 3.47
C ASP A 94 -13.65 -8.34 4.40
N SER A 95 -14.00 -8.82 5.60
CA SER A 95 -13.05 -9.32 6.59
C SER A 95 -12.30 -10.59 6.15
N HIS A 96 -12.83 -11.32 5.16
CA HIS A 96 -12.19 -12.50 4.57
C HIS A 96 -11.24 -12.16 3.43
N MET A 97 -11.29 -10.94 2.89
CA MET A 97 -10.40 -10.49 1.84
C MET A 97 -9.04 -10.04 2.42
N HIS A 98 -7.95 -10.53 1.86
CA HIS A 98 -6.62 -10.07 2.22
C HIS A 98 -6.28 -8.73 1.55
N ILE A 99 -5.43 -7.95 2.22
CA ILE A 99 -4.90 -6.69 1.68
C ILE A 99 -4.24 -6.92 0.32
N ALA A 100 -3.46 -8.00 0.20
CA ALA A 100 -2.81 -8.38 -1.06
C ALA A 100 -3.81 -8.62 -2.20
N ASP A 101 -4.92 -9.32 -1.93
CA ASP A 101 -5.93 -9.63 -2.95
C ASP A 101 -6.65 -8.35 -3.41
N ARG A 102 -6.92 -7.43 -2.49
CA ARG A 102 -7.52 -6.12 -2.81
C ARG A 102 -6.57 -5.29 -3.68
N LEU A 103 -5.27 -5.30 -3.34
CA LEU A 103 -4.23 -4.61 -4.11
C LEU A 103 -4.12 -5.18 -5.53
N LEU A 104 -4.04 -6.51 -5.68
CA LEU A 104 -3.90 -7.18 -6.97
C LEU A 104 -5.14 -7.00 -7.86
N SER A 105 -6.34 -7.04 -7.26
CA SER A 105 -7.59 -6.72 -7.97
C SER A 105 -7.56 -5.31 -8.55
N GLU A 106 -7.08 -4.35 -7.77
CA GLU A 106 -6.94 -2.97 -8.24
C GLU A 106 -5.85 -2.82 -9.30
N ALA A 107 -4.70 -3.50 -9.15
CA ALA A 107 -3.63 -3.51 -10.13
C ALA A 107 -4.15 -3.95 -11.51
N LYS A 108 -4.94 -5.02 -11.54
CA LYS A 108 -5.58 -5.50 -12.75
C LYS A 108 -6.57 -4.48 -13.32
N ARG A 109 -7.39 -3.87 -12.47
CA ARG A 109 -8.40 -2.87 -12.89
C ARG A 109 -7.78 -1.64 -13.55
N VAL A 110 -6.63 -1.17 -13.02
CA VAL A 110 -5.94 0.01 -13.56
C VAL A 110 -4.92 -0.32 -14.65
N GLY A 111 -4.80 -1.58 -15.04
CA GLY A 111 -3.87 -2.03 -16.07
C GLY A 111 -2.41 -1.83 -15.65
N ALA A 112 -2.09 -2.07 -14.37
CA ALA A 112 -0.70 -2.05 -13.91
C ALA A 112 0.08 -3.22 -14.54
N ASP A 113 1.31 -2.94 -14.94
CA ASP A 113 2.24 -3.92 -15.51
C ASP A 113 3.42 -4.22 -14.59
N LEU A 114 3.49 -3.53 -13.44
CA LEU A 114 4.40 -3.80 -12.33
C LEU A 114 3.72 -3.41 -11.00
N VAL A 115 3.81 -4.30 -10.02
CA VAL A 115 3.51 -3.98 -8.61
C VAL A 115 4.82 -3.86 -7.84
N VAL A 116 4.95 -2.79 -7.04
CA VAL A 116 6.07 -2.57 -6.13
C VAL A 116 5.57 -2.64 -4.70
N THR A 117 6.25 -3.36 -3.84
CA THR A 117 5.91 -3.48 -2.41
C THR A 117 7.16 -3.52 -1.54
N GLY A 118 7.02 -3.11 -0.28
CA GLY A 118 8.05 -3.35 0.73
C GLY A 118 8.05 -4.80 1.21
N THR A 119 9.10 -5.21 1.91
CA THR A 119 9.19 -6.56 2.48
C THR A 119 8.21 -6.80 3.63
N HIS A 120 7.81 -5.75 4.35
CA HIS A 120 6.92 -5.80 5.50
C HIS A 120 6.02 -4.56 5.50
N GLY A 121 4.84 -4.66 6.13
CA GLY A 121 3.98 -3.54 6.45
C GLY A 121 4.12 -3.14 7.93
N ARG A 122 3.15 -2.36 8.44
CA ARG A 122 3.11 -1.83 9.81
C ARG A 122 3.20 -2.88 10.92
N ARG A 123 2.82 -4.13 10.65
CA ARG A 123 2.76 -5.24 11.63
C ARG A 123 3.99 -6.14 11.60
N GLY A 124 4.95 -5.90 10.72
CA GLY A 124 6.13 -6.75 10.54
C GLY A 124 7.17 -6.52 11.63
N LEU A 125 7.40 -7.52 12.49
CA LEU A 125 8.38 -7.48 13.58
C LEU A 125 9.69 -8.22 13.28
N ALA A 126 9.76 -9.01 12.21
CA ALA A 126 10.91 -9.86 11.94
C ALA A 126 11.81 -9.29 10.83
N ARG A 127 13.05 -9.00 11.18
CA ARG A 127 14.07 -8.44 10.27
C ARG A 127 14.52 -9.37 9.13
N LEU A 128 14.12 -10.64 9.14
CA LEU A 128 14.67 -11.68 8.25
C LEU A 128 13.65 -12.41 7.39
N THR A 129 12.36 -12.23 7.60
CA THR A 129 11.31 -12.95 6.84
C THR A 129 10.45 -11.96 6.06
N LEU A 130 10.01 -12.37 4.87
CA LEU A 130 9.02 -11.64 4.08
C LEU A 130 7.68 -11.60 4.83
N GLY A 131 7.05 -10.44 4.94
CA GLY A 131 5.74 -10.30 5.56
C GLY A 131 4.64 -11.08 4.83
N SER A 132 3.59 -11.47 5.55
CA SER A 132 2.50 -12.29 5.02
C SER A 132 1.84 -11.68 3.78
N GLU A 133 1.58 -10.38 3.79
CA GLU A 133 0.96 -9.68 2.65
C GLU A 133 1.90 -9.58 1.45
N ALA A 134 3.19 -9.25 1.65
CA ALA A 134 4.16 -9.23 0.56
C ALA A 134 4.36 -10.63 -0.05
N ASN A 135 4.40 -11.67 0.81
CA ASN A 135 4.46 -13.05 0.33
C ASN A 135 3.21 -13.45 -0.45
N ARG A 136 2.03 -13.04 0.01
CA ARG A 136 0.76 -13.30 -0.68
C ARG A 136 0.70 -12.57 -2.02
N VAL A 137 1.18 -11.32 -2.11
CA VAL A 137 1.31 -10.61 -3.39
C VAL A 137 2.17 -11.43 -4.36
N LEU A 138 3.34 -11.91 -3.93
CA LEU A 138 4.21 -12.73 -4.77
C LEU A 138 3.57 -14.04 -5.24
N GLN A 139 2.77 -14.69 -4.39
CA GLN A 139 2.14 -15.96 -4.71
C GLN A 139 0.95 -15.84 -5.65
N HIS A 140 0.21 -14.73 -5.60
CA HIS A 140 -1.05 -14.58 -6.32
C HIS A 140 -1.01 -13.54 -7.45
N ALA A 141 0.11 -12.85 -7.65
CA ALA A 141 0.22 -11.87 -8.72
C ALA A 141 0.34 -12.55 -10.09
N ASP A 142 -0.50 -12.12 -11.03
CA ASP A 142 -0.42 -12.50 -12.45
C ASP A 142 0.49 -11.56 -13.27
N LEU A 143 1.18 -10.64 -12.58
CA LEU A 143 2.06 -9.63 -13.18
C LEU A 143 3.38 -9.55 -12.39
N PRO A 144 4.45 -8.96 -12.97
CA PRO A 144 5.71 -8.76 -12.28
C PRO A 144 5.57 -8.01 -10.96
N VAL A 145 6.31 -8.48 -9.94
CA VAL A 145 6.35 -7.88 -8.62
C VAL A 145 7.78 -7.55 -8.24
N LEU A 146 8.01 -6.30 -7.84
CA LEU A 146 9.27 -5.84 -7.26
C LEU A 146 9.12 -5.70 -5.76
N VAL A 147 9.82 -6.53 -5.00
CA VAL A 147 9.89 -6.42 -3.55
C VAL A 147 11.12 -5.64 -3.15
N VAL A 148 10.93 -4.52 -2.47
CA VAL A 148 12.01 -3.64 -2.04
C VAL A 148 12.29 -3.86 -0.57
N LYS A 149 13.54 -4.24 -0.28
CA LYS A 149 14.02 -4.38 1.09
C LYS A 149 14.52 -3.01 1.58
N SER A 150 14.02 -2.56 2.73
CA SER A 150 14.65 -1.41 3.40
C SER A 150 16.06 -1.79 3.82
N ALA A 151 17.03 -0.92 3.55
CA ALA A 151 18.36 -1.09 4.12
C ALA A 151 18.23 -1.12 5.65
N CYS A 152 18.86 -2.10 6.29
CA CYS A 152 18.99 -2.09 7.74
C CYS A 152 19.89 -0.89 8.09
N PRO A 153 19.49 -0.03 9.06
CA PRO A 153 20.34 1.04 9.54
C PRO A 153 21.64 0.50 10.16
#